data_a7441503b91e2458f2e36837f0a9f7fa
#
_entry.id   a7441503b91e2458f2e36837f0a9f7fa
#
_cell.length_a   1.000
_cell.length_b   1.000
_cell.length_c   1.000
_cell.angle_alpha   90.00
_cell.angle_beta   90.00
_cell.angle_gamma   90.00
#
_symmetry.space_group_name_H-M   'P 1'
#
loop_
_entity.id
_entity.type
_entity.pdbx_description
1 polymer ?
#
loop_
_entity_poly.entity_id
_entity_poly.type
_entity_poly.pdbx_seq_one_letter_code
_entity_poly.pdbx_strand_id
1 'polypeptide(L)'
;MRLEAGYDRDMPGPKSLKLRFCAVMALSWFVTQAYAAQVLSVHVTRDGTHFLIGMHVAIDASPPAVFSALQDYVAMMRYNPDLRAVRVQPTGIPGRVRLFTSIHACVLVFCKTMHEEQIMTALSNKDGGVLEAQLLPRGGDFKAGHARWTVGACRTARPVTCLDAAIELVPAFWVPPVIGPWVLRREMAEEARRTSKGLEIVARDRKIEAQKPKIEPQTSHAARIDR
;
A
#
# COMPACT_ATOMS: atom_id res chain seq x y z
N MET A 1 -61.53 -66.80 -26.43
CA MET A 1 -61.84 -66.04 -25.25
C MET A 1 -60.57 -65.38 -24.80
N ARG A 2 -60.32 -64.09 -25.12
CA ARG A 2 -59.14 -63.32 -24.76
C ARG A 2 -59.58 -62.15 -23.87
N LEU A 3 -59.06 -62.07 -22.73
CA LEU A 3 -59.15 -60.91 -21.85
C LEU A 3 -57.82 -60.15 -21.93
N GLU A 4 -57.86 -58.94 -22.47
CA GLU A 4 -56.75 -57.99 -22.43
C GLU A 4 -57.02 -57.02 -21.31
N ALA A 5 -56.16 -57.01 -20.36
CA ALA A 5 -56.13 -56.00 -19.26
C ALA A 5 -55.14 -54.87 -19.62
N GLY A 6 -55.69 -53.72 -19.96
CA GLY A 6 -54.89 -52.46 -20.11
C GLY A 6 -54.45 -51.97 -18.77
N TYR A 7 -53.12 -51.73 -18.62
CA TYR A 7 -52.52 -51.06 -17.49
C TYR A 7 -51.89 -49.79 -18.01
N ASP A 8 -52.60 -48.70 -17.79
CA ASP A 8 -52.12 -47.34 -18.08
C ASP A 8 -51.32 -46.80 -16.87
N ARG A 9 -50.04 -46.56 -17.08
CA ARG A 9 -49.16 -45.94 -16.09
C ARG A 9 -48.76 -44.58 -16.58
N ASP A 10 -49.48 -43.59 -16.19
CA ASP A 10 -49.04 -42.19 -16.23
C ASP A 10 -47.86 -41.98 -15.29
N MET A 11 -46.65 -41.92 -15.82
CA MET A 11 -45.49 -41.44 -15.12
C MET A 11 -45.27 -39.95 -15.42
N PRO A 12 -45.25 -39.07 -14.42
CA PRO A 12 -44.90 -37.66 -14.65
C PRO A 12 -43.42 -37.54 -14.95
N GLY A 13 -43.12 -36.98 -16.12
CA GLY A 13 -41.77 -36.79 -16.63
C GLY A 13 -40.94 -35.80 -15.78
N PRO A 14 -39.59 -35.95 -15.75
CA PRO A 14 -38.68 -35.16 -14.92
C PRO A 14 -38.32 -33.84 -15.58
N LYS A 15 -39.26 -32.91 -15.72
CA LYS A 15 -39.00 -31.58 -16.33
C LYS A 15 -38.84 -30.44 -15.36
N SER A 16 -39.09 -30.60 -14.05
CA SER A 16 -39.05 -29.49 -13.08
C SER A 16 -37.79 -29.42 -12.24
N LEU A 17 -36.93 -30.43 -12.26
CA LEU A 17 -35.72 -30.45 -11.40
C LEU A 17 -34.52 -29.74 -12.02
N LYS A 18 -34.43 -29.66 -13.37
CA LYS A 18 -33.31 -29.01 -14.05
C LYS A 18 -33.34 -27.47 -13.99
N LEU A 19 -34.52 -26.88 -13.84
CA LEU A 19 -34.68 -25.43 -13.83
C LEU A 19 -34.29 -24.77 -12.46
N ARG A 20 -34.41 -25.56 -11.39
CA ARG A 20 -34.05 -25.06 -10.03
C ARG A 20 -32.55 -25.10 -9.75
N PHE A 21 -31.79 -26.00 -10.42
CA PHE A 21 -30.32 -26.06 -10.28
C PHE A 21 -29.59 -24.94 -11.02
N CYS A 22 -30.14 -24.46 -12.17
CA CYS A 22 -29.50 -23.34 -12.88
C CYS A 22 -29.66 -21.99 -12.17
N ALA A 23 -30.73 -21.77 -11.38
CA ALA A 23 -30.96 -20.53 -10.68
C ALA A 23 -30.00 -20.34 -9.46
N VAL A 24 -29.58 -21.44 -8.83
CA VAL A 24 -28.65 -21.39 -7.68
C VAL A 24 -27.20 -21.17 -8.12
N MET A 25 -26.82 -21.65 -9.30
CA MET A 25 -25.46 -21.44 -9.85
C MET A 25 -25.24 -20.03 -10.39
N ALA A 26 -26.30 -19.27 -10.73
CA ALA A 26 -26.15 -17.88 -11.21
C ALA A 26 -25.91 -16.85 -10.10
N LEU A 27 -26.17 -17.19 -8.82
CA LEU A 27 -26.02 -16.28 -7.69
C LEU A 27 -24.60 -16.27 -7.09
N SER A 28 -23.73 -17.21 -7.46
CA SER A 28 -22.40 -17.35 -6.86
C SER A 28 -21.28 -16.60 -7.60
N TRP A 29 -21.59 -15.81 -8.63
CA TRP A 29 -20.58 -15.06 -9.41
C TRP A 29 -20.47 -13.56 -9.05
N PHE A 30 -21.04 -13.14 -7.95
CA PHE A 30 -20.58 -11.89 -7.33
C PHE A 30 -19.29 -12.15 -6.57
N VAL A 31 -18.22 -12.47 -7.30
CA VAL A 31 -16.86 -12.38 -6.80
C VAL A 31 -16.65 -10.89 -6.52
N THR A 32 -16.68 -10.52 -5.24
CA THR A 32 -16.18 -9.24 -4.79
C THR A 32 -14.71 -9.17 -5.19
N GLN A 33 -14.43 -8.45 -6.29
CA GLN A 33 -13.05 -8.17 -6.67
C GLN A 33 -12.45 -7.36 -5.53
N ALA A 34 -11.66 -8.01 -4.70
CA ALA A 34 -10.80 -7.34 -3.74
C ALA A 34 -9.80 -6.54 -4.58
N TYR A 35 -10.00 -5.23 -4.63
CA TYR A 35 -9.05 -4.34 -5.30
C TYR A 35 -7.79 -4.30 -4.44
N ALA A 36 -6.74 -4.92 -4.93
CA ALA A 36 -5.40 -4.73 -4.40
C ALA A 36 -4.80 -3.43 -4.95
N ALA A 37 -3.89 -2.82 -4.20
CA ALA A 37 -3.16 -1.65 -4.64
C ALA A 37 -2.61 -1.82 -6.07
N GLN A 38 -2.81 -0.80 -6.92
CA GLN A 38 -2.45 -0.83 -8.33
C GLN A 38 -1.47 0.29 -8.66
N VAL A 39 -0.35 -0.07 -9.26
CA VAL A 39 0.56 0.90 -9.87
C VAL A 39 -0.02 1.32 -11.22
N LEU A 40 -0.44 2.58 -11.33
CA LEU A 40 -1.08 3.14 -12.52
C LEU A 40 -0.05 3.61 -13.53
N SER A 41 1.04 4.24 -13.06
CA SER A 41 2.16 4.63 -13.91
C SER A 41 3.46 4.74 -13.13
N VAL A 42 4.57 4.49 -13.83
CA VAL A 42 5.94 4.79 -13.37
C VAL A 42 6.70 5.40 -14.53
N HIS A 43 7.28 6.56 -14.30
CA HIS A 43 8.13 7.26 -15.24
C HIS A 43 9.51 7.44 -14.61
N VAL A 44 10.56 7.13 -15.38
CA VAL A 44 11.93 7.35 -14.98
C VAL A 44 12.64 8.05 -16.13
N THR A 45 13.24 9.18 -15.83
CA THR A 45 14.13 9.88 -16.75
C THR A 45 15.49 10.07 -16.08
N ARG A 46 16.52 10.21 -16.90
CA ARG A 46 17.87 10.48 -16.46
C ARG A 46 18.42 11.66 -17.25
N ASP A 47 18.91 12.65 -16.53
CA ASP A 47 19.66 13.77 -17.09
C ASP A 47 21.04 13.82 -16.40
N GLY A 48 22.06 13.42 -17.13
CA GLY A 48 23.41 13.24 -16.60
C GLY A 48 23.44 12.26 -15.41
N THR A 49 23.66 12.78 -14.20
CA THR A 49 23.67 12.01 -12.95
C THR A 49 22.35 12.10 -12.17
N HIS A 50 21.40 12.91 -12.61
CA HIS A 50 20.10 13.10 -11.99
C HIS A 50 19.12 12.03 -12.46
N PHE A 51 18.45 11.38 -11.52
CA PHE A 51 17.35 10.47 -11.78
C PHE A 51 16.06 11.14 -11.32
N LEU A 52 15.10 11.28 -12.22
CA LEU A 52 13.77 11.79 -11.96
C LEU A 52 12.77 10.64 -12.07
N ILE A 53 12.06 10.38 -10.97
CA ILE A 53 11.12 9.26 -10.86
C ILE A 53 9.75 9.81 -10.49
N GLY A 54 8.76 9.54 -11.34
CA GLY A 54 7.35 9.82 -11.08
C GLY A 54 6.59 8.51 -10.94
N MET A 55 5.75 8.40 -9.91
CA MET A 55 4.88 7.25 -9.71
C MET A 55 3.46 7.69 -9.38
N HIS A 56 2.48 6.96 -9.90
CA HIS A 56 1.08 7.12 -9.57
C HIS A 56 0.50 5.77 -9.18
N VAL A 57 -0.09 5.69 -7.98
CA VAL A 57 -0.55 4.43 -7.38
C VAL A 57 -1.96 4.63 -6.82
N ALA A 58 -2.86 3.68 -7.07
CA ALA A 58 -4.16 3.59 -6.42
C ALA A 58 -4.12 2.58 -5.28
N ILE A 59 -4.62 2.96 -4.10
CA ILE A 59 -4.60 2.16 -2.87
C ILE A 59 -6.03 2.04 -2.34
N ASP A 60 -6.50 0.83 -2.08
CA ASP A 60 -7.83 0.58 -1.55
C ASP A 60 -7.89 0.75 -0.02
N ALA A 61 -7.67 1.99 0.40
CA ALA A 61 -7.81 2.45 1.78
C ALA A 61 -8.16 3.94 1.78
N SER A 62 -8.64 4.49 2.89
CA SER A 62 -8.96 5.92 2.97
C SER A 62 -7.69 6.80 2.97
N PRO A 63 -7.72 8.00 2.35
CA PRO A 63 -6.55 8.87 2.28
C PRO A 63 -5.94 9.22 3.63
N PRO A 64 -6.71 9.53 4.69
CA PRO A 64 -6.13 9.77 6.01
C PRO A 64 -5.41 8.54 6.60
N ALA A 65 -5.94 7.31 6.35
CA ALA A 65 -5.30 6.09 6.83
C ALA A 65 -3.99 5.80 6.08
N VAL A 66 -3.97 5.98 4.75
CA VAL A 66 -2.75 5.86 3.94
C VAL A 66 -1.72 6.89 4.38
N PHE A 67 -2.12 8.15 4.56
CA PHE A 67 -1.21 9.21 4.98
C PHE A 67 -0.65 8.97 6.38
N SER A 68 -1.48 8.51 7.33
CA SER A 68 -1.03 8.09 8.65
C SER A 68 -0.04 6.92 8.61
N ALA A 69 -0.28 5.94 7.73
CA ALA A 69 0.62 4.80 7.57
C ALA A 69 1.99 5.22 6.98
N LEU A 70 2.02 6.19 6.06
CA LEU A 70 3.26 6.76 5.49
C LEU A 70 4.09 7.53 6.53
N GLN A 71 3.46 8.09 7.56
CA GLN A 71 4.16 8.80 8.64
C GLN A 71 4.71 7.87 9.71
N ASP A 72 4.32 6.60 9.72
CA ASP A 72 4.91 5.58 10.59
C ASP A 72 6.19 5.04 9.96
N TYR A 73 7.26 5.81 10.07
CA TYR A 73 8.54 5.47 9.45
C TYR A 73 9.13 4.13 9.95
N VAL A 74 8.85 3.75 11.19
CA VAL A 74 9.30 2.46 11.73
C VAL A 74 8.51 1.31 11.11
N ALA A 75 7.20 1.50 10.90
CA ALA A 75 6.37 0.51 10.23
C ALA A 75 6.71 0.35 8.74
N MET A 76 7.44 1.28 8.11
CA MET A 76 7.90 1.14 6.72
C MET A 76 8.65 -0.18 6.48
N MET A 77 9.39 -0.69 7.47
CA MET A 77 10.09 -1.98 7.37
C MET A 77 9.13 -3.17 7.19
N ARG A 78 7.84 -3.01 7.49
CA ARG A 78 6.82 -4.06 7.32
C ARG A 78 6.35 -4.18 5.87
N TYR A 79 6.41 -3.08 5.11
CA TYR A 79 5.88 -3.03 3.75
C TYR A 79 6.92 -2.68 2.68
N ASN A 80 8.12 -2.27 3.06
CA ASN A 80 9.24 -2.11 2.14
C ASN A 80 10.31 -3.17 2.44
N PRO A 81 10.39 -4.26 1.66
CA PRO A 81 11.31 -5.37 1.91
C PRO A 81 12.78 -5.01 1.67
N ASP A 82 13.06 -3.94 0.93
CA ASP A 82 14.43 -3.49 0.65
C ASP A 82 15.01 -2.66 1.80
N LEU A 83 14.14 -2.19 2.70
CA LEU A 83 14.53 -1.41 3.86
C LEU A 83 15.11 -2.31 4.96
N ARG A 84 16.35 -2.08 5.36
CA ARG A 84 17.10 -2.89 6.34
C ARG A 84 17.11 -2.27 7.73
N ALA A 85 17.12 -0.94 7.81
CA ALA A 85 17.10 -0.23 9.07
C ALA A 85 16.40 1.13 8.92
N VAL A 86 15.70 1.53 9.98
CA VAL A 86 15.07 2.85 10.10
C VAL A 86 15.35 3.38 11.50
N ARG A 87 15.80 4.63 11.58
CA ARG A 87 15.96 5.36 12.84
C ARG A 87 15.37 6.75 12.68
N VAL A 88 14.49 7.12 13.59
CA VAL A 88 13.79 8.41 13.62
C VAL A 88 14.35 9.25 14.75
N GLN A 89 14.68 10.52 14.46
CA GLN A 89 15.06 11.52 15.45
C GLN A 89 14.11 12.71 15.38
N PRO A 90 13.53 13.14 16.50
CA PRO A 90 12.74 14.36 16.56
C PRO A 90 13.63 15.58 16.22
N THR A 91 13.06 16.55 15.52
CA THR A 91 13.73 17.84 15.25
C THR A 91 13.29 18.96 16.19
N GLY A 92 12.29 18.69 17.05
CA GLY A 92 11.64 19.72 17.89
C GLY A 92 10.59 20.55 17.12
N ILE A 93 10.43 20.35 15.82
CA ILE A 93 9.44 21.03 14.98
C ILE A 93 8.30 20.06 14.70
N PRO A 94 7.04 20.40 15.01
CA PRO A 94 5.89 19.55 14.73
C PRO A 94 5.81 19.18 13.23
N GLY A 95 5.49 17.93 12.95
CA GLY A 95 5.40 17.40 11.58
C GLY A 95 6.74 17.21 10.88
N ARG A 96 7.89 17.41 11.57
CA ARG A 96 9.24 17.31 11.01
C ARG A 96 10.09 16.35 11.81
N VAL A 97 10.72 15.40 11.13
CA VAL A 97 11.65 14.45 11.74
C VAL A 97 12.90 14.29 10.89
N ARG A 98 13.99 13.88 11.52
CA ARG A 98 15.21 13.43 10.86
C ARG A 98 15.15 11.91 10.77
N LEU A 99 15.25 11.40 9.56
CA LEU A 99 15.13 9.98 9.26
C LEU A 99 16.45 9.45 8.72
N PHE A 100 16.92 8.34 9.30
CA PHE A 100 18.05 7.57 8.82
C PHE A 100 17.54 6.24 8.29
N THR A 101 17.87 5.90 7.05
CA THR A 101 17.48 4.65 6.43
C THR A 101 18.69 3.91 5.87
N SER A 102 18.59 2.59 5.88
CA SER A 102 19.50 1.71 5.16
C SER A 102 18.67 0.85 4.22
N ILE A 103 18.92 0.96 2.92
CA ILE A 103 18.17 0.30 1.86
C ILE A 103 19.11 -0.64 1.12
N HIS A 104 18.73 -1.91 0.96
CA HIS A 104 19.45 -2.86 0.14
C HIS A 104 18.68 -3.08 -1.15
N ALA A 105 19.16 -2.54 -2.24
CA ALA A 105 18.53 -2.67 -3.55
C ALA A 105 19.43 -3.39 -4.54
N CYS A 106 18.82 -4.20 -5.40
CA CYS A 106 19.47 -4.86 -6.53
C CYS A 106 18.82 -4.39 -7.82
N VAL A 107 19.64 -4.03 -8.79
CA VAL A 107 19.23 -3.75 -10.17
C VAL A 107 20.01 -4.66 -11.09
N LEU A 108 19.34 -5.61 -11.71
CA LEU A 108 19.97 -6.72 -12.42
C LEU A 108 20.89 -7.52 -11.47
N VAL A 109 22.20 -7.55 -11.79
CA VAL A 109 23.23 -8.22 -10.96
C VAL A 109 23.96 -7.26 -10.01
N PHE A 110 23.61 -5.99 -10.02
CA PHE A 110 24.25 -4.96 -9.20
C PHE A 110 23.42 -4.74 -7.92
N CYS A 111 23.93 -5.22 -6.82
CA CYS A 111 23.31 -4.99 -5.51
C CYS A 111 24.15 -3.99 -4.70
N LYS A 112 23.48 -3.09 -4.00
CA LYS A 112 24.12 -2.12 -3.10
C LYS A 112 23.26 -1.87 -1.88
N THR A 113 23.90 -1.81 -0.73
CA THR A 113 23.30 -1.22 0.47
C THR A 113 23.61 0.26 0.45
N MET A 114 22.56 1.08 0.50
CA MET A 114 22.64 2.52 0.50
C MET A 114 22.18 3.06 1.84
N HIS A 115 22.86 4.09 2.31
CA HIS A 115 22.50 4.81 3.52
C HIS A 115 22.00 6.20 3.15
N GLU A 116 20.94 6.63 3.81
CA GLU A 116 20.34 7.93 3.59
C GLU A 116 20.05 8.61 4.92
N GLU A 117 20.31 9.89 4.94
CA GLU A 117 19.90 10.78 6.01
C GLU A 117 19.08 11.92 5.43
N GLN A 118 17.87 12.09 5.92
CA GLN A 118 16.92 13.01 5.32
C GLN A 118 16.03 13.70 6.36
N ILE A 119 15.54 14.87 6.02
CA ILE A 119 14.49 15.55 6.77
C ILE A 119 13.17 15.21 6.13
N MET A 120 12.28 14.61 6.91
CA MET A 120 10.90 14.36 6.53
C MET A 120 10.02 15.47 7.06
N THR A 121 9.13 16.02 6.23
CA THR A 121 8.14 17.02 6.62
C THR A 121 6.76 16.53 6.19
N ALA A 122 5.83 16.45 7.15
CA ALA A 122 4.47 15.99 6.90
C ALA A 122 3.49 17.16 7.08
N LEU A 123 2.67 17.41 6.05
CA LEU A 123 1.62 18.41 6.01
C LEU A 123 0.28 17.70 5.82
N SER A 124 -0.43 17.47 6.93
CA SER A 124 -1.73 16.80 6.93
C SER A 124 -2.86 17.76 6.53
N ASN A 125 -3.87 17.22 5.86
CA ASN A 125 -5.16 17.88 5.66
C ASN A 125 -6.30 16.87 5.88
N LYS A 126 -7.56 17.33 5.77
CA LYS A 126 -8.74 16.48 6.00
C LYS A 126 -8.86 15.30 5.02
N ASP A 127 -8.27 15.42 3.83
CA ASP A 127 -8.39 14.47 2.72
C ASP A 127 -7.09 13.69 2.47
N GLY A 128 -6.12 13.71 3.42
CA GLY A 128 -4.81 13.06 3.28
C GLY A 128 -3.66 13.97 3.64
N GLY A 129 -2.81 14.34 2.67
CA GLY A 129 -1.70 15.28 2.91
C GLY A 129 -0.55 15.17 1.94
N VAL A 130 0.53 15.86 2.29
CA VAL A 130 1.79 15.86 1.56
C VAL A 130 2.91 15.46 2.51
N LEU A 131 3.74 14.53 2.07
CA LEU A 131 4.97 14.15 2.73
C LEU A 131 6.13 14.55 1.84
N GLU A 132 7.11 15.24 2.39
CA GLU A 132 8.31 15.67 1.69
C GLU A 132 9.55 15.11 2.38
N ALA A 133 10.50 14.67 1.60
CA ALA A 133 11.82 14.26 2.04
C ALA A 133 12.88 15.12 1.38
N GLN A 134 13.82 15.63 2.18
CA GLN A 134 15.00 16.32 1.70
C GLN A 134 16.23 15.58 2.20
N LEU A 135 17.02 14.99 1.29
CA LEU A 135 18.28 14.36 1.64
C LEU A 135 19.27 15.41 2.15
N LEU A 136 19.96 15.08 3.22
CA LEU A 136 20.98 15.96 3.78
C LEU A 136 22.30 15.78 3.01
N PRO A 137 22.97 16.87 2.66
CA PRO A 137 24.30 16.82 2.06
C PRO A 137 25.26 16.03 2.95
N ARG A 138 26.02 15.10 2.37
CA ARG A 138 26.97 14.21 3.08
C ARG A 138 26.31 13.25 4.09
N GLY A 139 24.98 13.13 4.06
CA GLY A 139 24.21 12.23 4.95
C GLY A 139 24.10 10.79 4.47
N GLY A 140 24.89 10.37 3.45
CA GLY A 140 24.83 9.02 2.93
C GLY A 140 25.37 8.84 1.52
N ASP A 141 24.79 7.90 0.78
CA ASP A 141 25.21 7.48 -0.56
C ASP A 141 24.68 8.36 -1.70
N PHE A 142 24.03 9.51 -1.38
CA PHE A 142 23.51 10.46 -2.37
C PHE A 142 24.12 11.84 -2.17
N LYS A 143 24.42 12.52 -3.27
CA LYS A 143 24.90 13.91 -3.29
C LYS A 143 23.77 14.89 -3.00
N ALA A 144 22.62 14.61 -3.55
CA ALA A 144 21.39 15.38 -3.38
C ALA A 144 20.18 14.47 -3.61
N GLY A 145 19.04 14.85 -3.08
CA GLY A 145 17.78 14.22 -3.34
C GLY A 145 16.62 14.94 -2.68
N HIS A 146 15.51 14.90 -3.37
CA HIS A 146 14.23 15.41 -2.89
C HIS A 146 13.13 14.45 -3.30
N ALA A 147 12.18 14.22 -2.42
CA ALA A 147 11.01 13.43 -2.75
C ALA A 147 9.76 14.09 -2.17
N ARG A 148 8.65 14.01 -2.91
CA ARG A 148 7.34 14.50 -2.54
C ARG A 148 6.29 13.44 -2.82
N TRP A 149 5.54 13.09 -1.80
CA TRP A 149 4.37 12.20 -1.91
C TRP A 149 3.11 13.01 -1.61
N THR A 150 2.16 12.98 -2.54
CA THR A 150 0.84 13.60 -2.37
C THR A 150 -0.19 12.49 -2.23
N VAL A 151 -0.96 12.53 -1.14
CA VAL A 151 -1.99 11.56 -0.81
C VAL A 151 -3.34 12.26 -0.83
N GLY A 152 -4.26 11.73 -1.62
CA GLY A 152 -5.62 12.28 -1.72
C GLY A 152 -6.61 11.27 -2.31
N ALA A 153 -7.88 11.64 -2.38
CA ALA A 153 -8.89 10.80 -3.01
C ALA A 153 -8.68 10.75 -4.53
N CYS A 154 -8.77 9.56 -5.13
CA CYS A 154 -8.79 9.43 -6.57
C CYS A 154 -10.10 9.99 -7.16
N ARG A 155 -10.04 10.55 -8.36
CA ARG A 155 -11.22 10.97 -9.14
C ARG A 155 -11.87 9.74 -9.82
N THR A 156 -12.31 8.77 -9.02
CA THR A 156 -12.97 7.54 -9.50
C THR A 156 -14.31 7.37 -8.79
N ALA A 157 -15.15 6.50 -9.34
CA ALA A 157 -16.46 6.18 -8.75
C ALA A 157 -16.36 5.45 -7.38
N ARG A 158 -15.17 5.00 -6.99
CA ARG A 158 -14.91 4.32 -5.70
C ARG A 158 -13.98 5.16 -4.82
N PRO A 159 -14.16 5.14 -3.51
CA PRO A 159 -13.30 5.86 -2.57
C PRO A 159 -11.96 5.10 -2.41
N VAL A 160 -11.08 5.26 -3.37
CA VAL A 160 -9.68 4.81 -3.31
C VAL A 160 -8.76 6.01 -3.18
N THR A 161 -7.60 5.77 -2.58
CA THR A 161 -6.55 6.78 -2.41
C THR A 161 -5.63 6.77 -3.61
N CYS A 162 -5.39 7.93 -4.18
CA CYS A 162 -4.30 8.17 -5.10
C CYS A 162 -3.07 8.65 -4.31
N LEU A 163 -1.95 7.99 -4.56
CA LEU A 163 -0.63 8.35 -4.08
C LEU A 163 0.22 8.73 -5.29
N ASP A 164 0.58 10.00 -5.36
CA ASP A 164 1.50 10.53 -6.35
C ASP A 164 2.86 10.73 -5.70
N ALA A 165 3.93 10.20 -6.31
CA ALA A 165 5.29 10.42 -5.88
C ALA A 165 6.12 11.06 -6.99
N ALA A 166 6.84 12.11 -6.63
CA ALA A 166 7.86 12.74 -7.45
C ALA A 166 9.17 12.72 -6.68
N ILE A 167 10.20 12.08 -7.26
CA ILE A 167 11.48 11.84 -6.60
C ILE A 167 12.60 12.27 -7.54
N GLU A 168 13.52 13.04 -7.02
CA GLU A 168 14.78 13.39 -7.66
C GLU A 168 15.93 12.87 -6.80
N LEU A 169 16.89 12.17 -7.44
CA LEU A 169 18.05 11.59 -6.76
C LEU A 169 19.32 11.80 -7.57
N VAL A 170 20.40 12.15 -6.87
CA VAL A 170 21.75 12.25 -7.43
C VAL A 170 22.67 11.32 -6.64
N PRO A 171 22.97 10.10 -7.15
CA PRO A 171 23.87 9.16 -6.48
C PRO A 171 25.27 9.74 -6.29
N ALA A 172 25.90 9.43 -5.16
CA ALA A 172 27.30 9.76 -4.88
C ALA A 172 28.25 8.65 -5.39
N PHE A 173 27.71 7.53 -5.87
CA PHE A 173 28.45 6.40 -6.40
C PHE A 173 28.26 6.27 -7.93
N TRP A 174 29.14 5.51 -8.54
CA TRP A 174 29.04 5.23 -9.96
C TRP A 174 27.86 4.29 -10.27
N VAL A 175 27.01 4.70 -11.20
CA VAL A 175 25.91 3.89 -11.71
C VAL A 175 26.29 3.34 -13.07
N PRO A 176 26.34 2.00 -13.24
CA PRO A 176 26.71 1.39 -14.53
C PRO A 176 25.85 1.93 -15.67
N PRO A 177 26.42 2.18 -16.86
CA PRO A 177 25.69 2.69 -18.02
C PRO A 177 24.54 1.78 -18.46
N VAL A 178 24.64 0.48 -18.19
CA VAL A 178 23.59 -0.51 -18.50
C VAL A 178 22.34 -0.32 -17.64
N ILE A 179 22.45 0.38 -16.50
CA ILE A 179 21.31 0.78 -15.68
C ILE A 179 20.73 2.07 -16.26
N GLY A 180 20.02 1.91 -17.38
CA GLY A 180 19.30 2.99 -18.04
C GLY A 180 17.90 3.21 -17.44
N PRO A 181 17.20 4.28 -17.88
CA PRO A 181 15.85 4.59 -17.42
C PRO A 181 14.85 3.44 -17.59
N TRP A 182 14.99 2.63 -18.63
CA TRP A 182 14.11 1.48 -18.89
C TRP A 182 14.24 0.40 -17.81
N VAL A 183 15.47 0.03 -17.43
CA VAL A 183 15.73 -0.98 -16.40
C VAL A 183 15.23 -0.46 -15.06
N LEU A 184 15.60 0.77 -14.71
CA LEU A 184 15.21 1.39 -13.44
C LEU A 184 13.69 1.55 -13.34
N ARG A 185 13.00 1.90 -14.44
CA ARG A 185 11.54 1.97 -14.47
C ARG A 185 10.88 0.64 -14.13
N ARG A 186 11.41 -0.47 -14.66
CA ARG A 186 10.90 -1.81 -14.38
C ARG A 186 11.06 -2.16 -12.90
N GLU A 187 12.24 -1.95 -12.35
CA GLU A 187 12.51 -2.23 -10.93
C GLU A 187 11.66 -1.33 -10.00
N MET A 188 11.54 -0.04 -10.33
CA MET A 188 10.68 0.88 -9.57
C MET A 188 9.21 0.50 -9.63
N ALA A 189 8.71 -0.01 -10.77
CA ALA A 189 7.34 -0.48 -10.89
C ALA A 189 7.09 -1.72 -10.03
N GLU A 190 8.05 -2.64 -9.95
CA GLU A 190 7.95 -3.83 -9.11
C GLU A 190 8.01 -3.47 -7.61
N GLU A 191 8.94 -2.58 -7.26
CA GLU A 191 9.05 -2.06 -5.88
C GLU A 191 7.79 -1.30 -5.45
N ALA A 192 7.29 -0.41 -6.30
CA ALA A 192 6.04 0.31 -6.04
C ALA A 192 4.87 -0.64 -5.83
N ARG A 193 4.80 -1.76 -6.58
CA ARG A 193 3.74 -2.77 -6.43
C ARG A 193 3.84 -3.50 -5.09
N ARG A 194 5.06 -3.89 -4.67
CA ARG A 194 5.28 -4.57 -3.38
C ARG A 194 4.97 -3.64 -2.22
N THR A 195 5.53 -2.46 -2.25
CA THR A 195 5.39 -1.45 -1.19
C THR A 195 3.94 -0.97 -1.05
N SER A 196 3.23 -0.71 -2.15
CA SER A 196 1.85 -0.24 -2.10
C SER A 196 0.88 -1.30 -1.56
N LYS A 197 1.07 -2.58 -1.86
CA LYS A 197 0.29 -3.67 -1.26
C LYS A 197 0.50 -3.74 0.26
N GLY A 198 1.74 -3.66 0.71
CA GLY A 198 2.04 -3.66 2.13
C GLY A 198 1.51 -2.43 2.85
N LEU A 199 1.61 -1.25 2.23
CA LEU A 199 1.05 0.00 2.73
C LEU A 199 -0.48 -0.07 2.87
N GLU A 200 -1.16 -0.68 1.90
CA GLU A 200 -2.61 -0.92 1.96
C GLU A 200 -3.00 -1.76 3.17
N ILE A 201 -2.27 -2.85 3.44
CA ILE A 201 -2.51 -3.71 4.61
C ILE A 201 -2.35 -2.90 5.91
N VAL A 202 -1.24 -2.17 6.05
CA VAL A 202 -0.98 -1.34 7.25
C VAL A 202 -2.05 -0.26 7.43
N ALA A 203 -2.50 0.38 6.33
CA ALA A 203 -3.53 1.40 6.39
C ALA A 203 -4.90 0.84 6.78
N ARG A 204 -5.24 -0.37 6.34
CA ARG A 204 -6.47 -1.06 6.74
C ARG A 204 -6.45 -1.50 8.20
N ASP A 205 -5.35 -2.05 8.68
CA ASP A 205 -5.18 -2.48 10.07
C ASP A 205 -5.36 -1.30 11.02
N ARG A 206 -4.81 -0.14 10.72
CA ARG A 206 -4.98 1.10 11.50
C ARG A 206 -6.42 1.57 11.56
N LYS A 207 -7.17 1.45 10.46
CA LYS A 207 -8.60 1.78 10.45
C LYS A 207 -9.38 0.89 11.41
N ILE A 208 -9.08 -0.40 11.44
CA ILE A 208 -9.72 -1.37 12.33
C ILE A 208 -9.38 -1.05 13.79
N GLU A 209 -8.14 -0.72 14.08
CA GLU A 209 -7.68 -0.40 15.44
C GLU A 209 -8.31 0.91 15.97
N ALA A 210 -8.43 1.93 15.12
CA ALA A 210 -9.11 3.18 15.45
C ALA A 210 -10.62 3.02 15.69
N GLN A 211 -11.25 1.96 15.15
CA GLN A 211 -12.66 1.65 15.31
C GLN A 211 -12.96 0.73 16.49
N LYS A 212 -11.94 0.14 17.14
CA LYS A 212 -12.15 -0.65 18.36
C LYS A 212 -12.68 0.25 19.49
N PRO A 213 -13.78 -0.15 20.16
CA PRO A 213 -14.26 0.61 21.32
C PRO A 213 -13.14 0.67 22.36
N LYS A 214 -12.84 1.87 22.86
CA LYS A 214 -11.96 2.05 24.01
C LYS A 214 -12.62 1.33 25.17
N ILE A 215 -12.11 0.17 25.55
CA ILE A 215 -12.50 -0.51 26.78
C ILE A 215 -11.90 0.34 27.90
N GLU A 216 -12.74 1.20 28.49
CA GLU A 216 -12.38 1.89 29.72
C GLU A 216 -12.12 0.82 30.79
N PRO A 217 -10.97 0.87 31.50
CA PRO A 217 -10.76 -0.03 32.62
C PRO A 217 -11.84 0.24 33.65
N GLN A 218 -12.74 -0.74 33.86
CA GLN A 218 -13.68 -0.67 34.95
C GLN A 218 -12.87 -0.58 36.25
N THR A 219 -12.84 0.61 36.83
CA THR A 219 -12.39 0.81 38.21
C THR A 219 -13.32 0.00 39.10
N SER A 220 -12.85 -1.17 39.53
CA SER A 220 -13.56 -1.95 40.53
C SER A 220 -13.66 -1.08 41.78
N HIS A 221 -14.87 -0.59 42.10
CA HIS A 221 -15.21 -0.10 43.42
C HIS A 221 -15.00 -1.27 44.39
N ALA A 222 -13.83 -1.36 44.97
CA ALA A 222 -13.64 -2.13 46.18
C ALA A 222 -14.53 -1.56 47.26
N ALA A 223 -15.60 -2.29 47.54
CA ALA A 223 -16.47 -1.98 48.67
C ALA A 223 -15.64 -1.97 49.95
N ARG A 224 -15.53 -0.81 50.57
CA ARG A 224 -14.96 -0.61 51.88
C ARG A 224 -15.95 -1.25 52.87
N ILE A 225 -15.59 -2.42 53.39
CA ILE A 225 -16.31 -3.03 54.53
C ILE A 225 -15.68 -2.38 55.77
N ASP A 226 -16.42 -1.44 56.36
CA ASP A 226 -16.16 -0.94 57.73
C ASP A 226 -16.55 -2.02 58.73
N ARG A 227 -15.64 -2.32 59.62
CA ARG A 227 -15.84 -2.95 60.92
C ARG A 227 -15.28 -2.05 62.00
#